data_4c6631d28ac05297ae1675795ba49da9
#
_entry.id   4c6631d28ac05297ae1675795ba49da9
#
_cell.length_a   1.000
_cell.length_b   1.000
_cell.length_c   1.000
_cell.angle_alpha   90.00
_cell.angle_beta   90.00
_cell.angle_gamma   90.00
#
_symmetry.space_group_name_H-M   'P 1'
#
loop_
_entity.id
_entity.type
_entity.pdbx_description
1 polymer ?
#
loop_
_entity_poly.entity_id
_entity_poly.type
_entity_poly.pdbx_seq_one_letter_code
_entity_poly.pdbx_strand_id
1 'polypeptide(L)'
;NILDKMRHYHSWDIQWGNHDVLWMGAAAGNDACICNVIRLSLRYANLSTLEEGYGINLIPLATFAMEAYKDDECAEFIPKMSGGAAAIDEKTKRLTSQMHKAIAIIQFKIEGQLIAKHPEWKMDKRRLFEHINYEKKEIEIDGKIYPMTSCHFPTINPASPYELSPEEMVLMAKLHHSFMVCEKLHKHIKVMLQHGCMYTIIN
;
A
#
# COMPACT_ATOMS: atom_id res chain seq x y z
N ASN A 1 25.57 -3.66 -6.38
CA ASN A 1 24.53 -2.70 -6.66
C ASN A 1 25.10 -1.59 -7.54
N ILE A 2 24.30 -1.06 -8.51
CA ILE A 2 24.73 0.01 -9.42
C ILE A 2 25.12 1.26 -8.64
N LEU A 3 24.29 1.65 -7.66
CA LEU A 3 24.53 2.82 -6.81
C LEU A 3 25.87 2.70 -6.04
N ASP A 4 26.18 1.52 -5.50
CA ASP A 4 27.46 1.29 -4.81
C ASP A 4 28.67 1.43 -5.74
N LYS A 5 28.52 1.03 -7.00
CA LYS A 5 29.57 1.20 -8.00
C LYS A 5 29.76 2.67 -8.39
N MET A 6 28.66 3.37 -8.66
CA MET A 6 28.70 4.79 -9.03
C MET A 6 29.40 5.65 -7.96
N ARG A 7 29.14 5.37 -6.67
CA ARG A 7 29.73 6.06 -5.53
C ARG A 7 31.27 6.09 -5.53
N HIS A 8 31.89 5.09 -6.12
CA HIS A 8 33.35 4.98 -6.14
C HIS A 8 34.02 5.69 -7.31
N TYR A 9 33.26 6.19 -8.30
CA TYR A 9 33.84 6.70 -9.54
C TYR A 9 33.60 8.20 -9.74
N HIS A 10 32.52 8.79 -9.28
CA HIS A 10 32.18 10.19 -9.54
C HIS A 10 31.39 10.81 -8.40
N SER A 11 31.43 12.14 -8.30
CA SER A 11 30.44 12.90 -7.54
C SER A 11 29.10 12.83 -8.28
N TRP A 12 28.03 12.49 -7.58
CA TRP A 12 26.70 12.35 -8.16
C TRP A 12 25.63 12.65 -7.10
N ASP A 13 24.48 13.12 -7.56
CA ASP A 13 23.33 13.41 -6.73
C ASP A 13 22.14 12.55 -7.16
N ILE A 14 21.30 12.18 -6.21
CA ILE A 14 20.04 11.49 -6.47
C ILE A 14 18.90 12.48 -6.20
N GLN A 15 18.00 12.62 -7.16
CA GLN A 15 16.70 13.26 -6.93
C GLN A 15 15.69 12.21 -6.55
N TRP A 16 15.02 12.40 -5.41
CA TRP A 16 13.97 11.50 -4.96
C TRP A 16 12.62 11.89 -5.56
N GLY A 17 11.93 10.89 -6.10
CA GLY A 17 10.53 11.00 -6.44
C GLY A 17 9.63 10.68 -5.23
N ASN A 18 8.32 10.89 -5.39
CA ASN A 18 7.32 10.56 -4.37
C ASN A 18 7.33 9.08 -3.99
N HIS A 19 7.62 8.18 -4.93
CA HIS A 19 7.74 6.74 -4.64
C HIS A 19 8.96 6.44 -3.76
N ASP A 20 10.09 7.10 -3.97
CA ASP A 20 11.28 6.91 -3.13
C ASP A 20 11.01 7.32 -1.70
N VAL A 21 10.29 8.44 -1.48
CA VAL A 21 9.87 8.90 -0.14
C VAL A 21 8.95 7.87 0.54
N LEU A 22 8.05 7.21 -0.19
CA LEU A 22 7.22 6.14 0.35
C LEU A 22 8.06 4.94 0.81
N TRP A 23 9.09 4.55 0.05
CA TRP A 23 10.02 3.49 0.43
C TRP A 23 10.85 3.88 1.66
N MET A 24 11.28 5.15 1.77
CA MET A 24 11.96 5.67 2.95
C MET A 24 11.06 5.61 4.19
N GLY A 25 9.80 6.02 4.05
CA GLY A 25 8.81 5.93 5.12
C GLY A 25 8.54 4.49 5.54
N ALA A 26 8.43 3.56 4.58
CA ALA A 26 8.25 2.15 4.87
C ALA A 26 9.47 1.54 5.61
N ALA A 27 10.68 1.89 5.19
CA ALA A 27 11.90 1.47 5.87
C ALA A 27 12.06 2.08 7.27
N ALA A 28 11.46 3.24 7.51
CA ALA A 28 11.39 3.88 8.83
C ALA A 28 10.24 3.34 9.72
N GLY A 29 9.48 2.34 9.25
CA GLY A 29 8.41 1.71 10.01
C GLY A 29 7.08 2.48 9.98
N ASN A 30 6.85 3.36 9.02
CA ASN A 30 5.56 4.01 8.86
C ASN A 30 4.56 3.05 8.20
N ASP A 31 3.54 2.62 8.93
CA ASP A 31 2.56 1.62 8.49
C ASP A 31 1.77 2.06 7.25
N ALA A 32 1.42 3.34 7.12
CA ALA A 32 0.74 3.84 5.92
C ALA A 32 1.65 3.74 4.68
N CYS A 33 2.95 4.02 4.84
CA CYS A 33 3.94 3.85 3.77
C CYS A 33 4.16 2.38 3.43
N ILE A 34 4.22 1.48 4.43
CA ILE A 34 4.31 0.02 4.23
C ILE A 34 3.12 -0.45 3.40
N CYS A 35 1.89 -0.11 3.79
CA CYS A 35 0.69 -0.46 3.04
C CYS A 35 0.74 0.09 1.61
N ASN A 36 1.19 1.31 1.42
CA ASN A 36 1.25 1.94 0.10
C ASN A 36 2.25 1.25 -0.82
N VAL A 37 3.45 0.94 -0.32
CA VAL A 37 4.49 0.19 -1.07
C VAL A 37 3.97 -1.17 -1.50
N ILE A 38 3.34 -1.93 -0.60
CA ILE A 38 2.77 -3.24 -0.90
C ILE A 38 1.62 -3.10 -1.93
N ARG A 39 0.70 -2.16 -1.72
CA ARG A 39 -0.43 -1.91 -2.61
C ARG A 39 0.00 -1.56 -4.02
N LEU A 40 1.01 -0.70 -4.18
CA LEU A 40 1.55 -0.35 -5.49
C LEU A 40 2.21 -1.54 -6.17
N SER A 41 2.96 -2.35 -5.42
CA SER A 41 3.57 -3.57 -5.96
C SER A 41 2.53 -4.58 -6.46
N LEU A 42 1.42 -4.74 -5.72
CA LEU A 42 0.28 -5.57 -6.15
C LEU A 42 -0.42 -4.99 -7.38
N ARG A 43 -0.67 -3.68 -7.39
CA ARG A 43 -1.34 -2.98 -8.50
C ARG A 43 -0.62 -3.18 -9.83
N TYR A 44 0.70 -3.21 -9.82
CA TYR A 44 1.53 -3.32 -11.03
C TYR A 44 2.16 -4.71 -11.21
N ALA A 45 1.67 -5.72 -10.48
CA ALA A 45 2.17 -7.09 -10.53
C ALA A 45 3.69 -7.20 -10.32
N ASN A 46 4.25 -6.39 -9.42
CA ASN A 46 5.69 -6.31 -9.14
C ASN A 46 6.05 -6.82 -7.73
N LEU A 47 5.47 -7.96 -7.34
CA LEU A 47 5.72 -8.56 -6.02
C LEU A 47 7.13 -9.11 -5.88
N SER A 48 7.77 -9.54 -6.99
CA SER A 48 9.14 -10.04 -6.99
C SER A 48 10.14 -9.03 -6.41
N THR A 49 9.89 -7.74 -6.56
CA THR A 49 10.71 -6.70 -5.91
C THR A 49 10.65 -6.81 -4.39
N LEU A 50 9.49 -7.06 -3.81
CA LEU A 50 9.32 -7.20 -2.36
C LEU A 50 9.88 -8.54 -1.87
N GLU A 51 9.46 -9.65 -2.48
CA GLU A 51 9.74 -10.99 -2.01
C GLU A 51 11.16 -11.45 -2.37
N GLU A 52 11.51 -11.46 -3.66
CA GLU A 52 12.84 -11.89 -4.12
C GLU A 52 13.88 -10.77 -3.98
N GLY A 53 13.47 -9.54 -4.25
CA GLY A 53 14.31 -8.36 -4.16
C GLY A 53 14.78 -8.06 -2.75
N TYR A 54 13.84 -7.94 -1.81
CA TYR A 54 14.10 -7.55 -0.43
C TYR A 54 13.88 -8.66 0.60
N GLY A 55 13.23 -9.77 0.25
CA GLY A 55 12.91 -10.86 1.17
C GLY A 55 11.77 -10.51 2.15
N ILE A 56 10.90 -9.58 1.77
CA ILE A 56 9.73 -9.20 2.57
C ILE A 56 8.68 -10.30 2.48
N ASN A 57 8.27 -10.82 3.64
CA ASN A 57 7.32 -11.92 3.71
C ASN A 57 5.87 -11.42 3.56
N LEU A 58 5.24 -11.74 2.43
CA LEU A 58 3.85 -11.42 2.16
C LEU A 58 2.86 -12.58 2.41
N ILE A 59 3.33 -13.75 2.86
CA ILE A 59 2.47 -14.90 3.21
C ILE A 59 1.36 -14.51 4.20
N PRO A 60 1.61 -13.71 5.26
CA PRO A 60 0.54 -13.29 6.17
C PRO A 60 -0.57 -12.51 5.48
N LEU A 61 -0.22 -11.65 4.50
CA LEU A 61 -1.20 -10.90 3.72
C LEU A 61 -1.99 -11.83 2.79
N ALA A 62 -1.33 -12.78 2.12
CA ALA A 62 -1.98 -13.77 1.26
C ALA A 62 -2.99 -14.61 2.06
N THR A 63 -2.60 -15.12 3.22
CA THR A 63 -3.47 -15.92 4.09
C THR A 63 -4.69 -15.13 4.55
N PHE A 64 -4.48 -13.91 5.05
CA PHE A 64 -5.57 -13.02 5.48
C PHE A 64 -6.54 -12.70 4.32
N ALA A 65 -5.99 -12.38 3.15
CA ALA A 65 -6.80 -12.01 2.00
C ALA A 65 -7.66 -13.17 1.49
N MET A 66 -7.10 -14.39 1.45
CA MET A 66 -7.83 -15.60 1.06
C MET A 66 -8.99 -15.91 2.02
N GLU A 67 -8.85 -15.61 3.30
CA GLU A 67 -9.89 -15.84 4.31
C GLU A 67 -10.94 -14.73 4.27
N ALA A 68 -10.53 -13.48 4.37
CA ALA A 68 -11.43 -12.32 4.45
C ALA A 68 -12.22 -12.07 3.16
N TYR A 69 -11.62 -12.34 2.00
CA TYR A 69 -12.22 -12.07 0.68
C TYR A 69 -12.46 -13.35 -0.15
N LYS A 70 -12.67 -14.51 0.52
CA LYS A 70 -12.88 -15.82 -0.16
C LYS A 70 -14.01 -15.83 -1.18
N ASP A 71 -15.10 -15.10 -0.88
CA ASP A 71 -16.32 -15.03 -1.67
C ASP A 71 -16.38 -13.76 -2.56
N ASP A 72 -15.25 -13.06 -2.72
CA ASP A 72 -15.13 -11.83 -3.50
C ASP A 72 -14.16 -12.05 -4.67
N GLU A 73 -14.59 -11.68 -5.86
CA GLU A 73 -13.75 -11.71 -7.06
C GLU A 73 -12.72 -10.59 -7.10
N CYS A 74 -12.93 -9.55 -6.32
CA CYS A 74 -12.08 -8.35 -6.25
C CYS A 74 -11.75 -7.76 -7.64
N ALA A 75 -12.74 -7.72 -8.54
CA ALA A 75 -12.55 -7.36 -9.95
C ALA A 75 -11.94 -5.97 -10.15
N GLU A 76 -12.26 -5.02 -9.27
CA GLU A 76 -11.74 -3.64 -9.30
C GLU A 76 -10.26 -3.55 -8.92
N PHE A 77 -9.72 -4.62 -8.33
CA PHE A 77 -8.35 -4.70 -7.81
C PHE A 77 -7.43 -5.59 -8.67
N ILE A 78 -7.88 -5.97 -9.86
CA ILE A 78 -7.06 -6.74 -10.81
C ILE A 78 -5.77 -5.98 -11.13
N PRO A 79 -4.60 -6.64 -11.07
CA PRO A 79 -3.32 -6.03 -11.38
C PRO A 79 -3.28 -5.45 -12.79
N LYS A 80 -2.67 -4.28 -12.94
CA LYS A 80 -2.39 -3.68 -14.24
C LYS A 80 -1.13 -4.32 -14.80
N MET A 81 -1.29 -5.16 -15.82
CA MET A 81 -0.16 -5.76 -16.52
C MET A 81 0.45 -4.77 -17.49
N SER A 82 1.77 -4.56 -17.42
CA SER A 82 2.50 -3.83 -18.47
C SER A 82 2.60 -4.73 -19.71
N GLY A 83 2.46 -4.14 -20.89
CA GLY A 83 2.52 -4.87 -22.16
C GLY A 83 3.81 -5.70 -22.26
N GLY A 84 3.66 -7.01 -22.48
CA GLY A 84 4.78 -7.97 -22.59
C GLY A 84 5.04 -8.82 -21.35
N ALA A 85 4.37 -8.58 -20.21
CA ALA A 85 4.44 -9.50 -19.08
C ALA A 85 3.72 -10.82 -19.41
N ALA A 86 4.30 -11.96 -18.98
CA ALA A 86 3.66 -13.26 -19.11
C ALA A 86 2.27 -13.24 -18.46
N ALA A 87 1.30 -13.88 -19.11
CA ALA A 87 -0.05 -13.97 -18.56
C ALA A 87 0.00 -14.70 -17.20
N ILE A 88 -0.50 -14.03 -16.17
CA ILE A 88 -0.65 -14.63 -14.83
C ILE A 88 -1.84 -15.60 -14.92
N ASP A 89 -1.72 -16.79 -14.35
CA ASP A 89 -2.83 -17.73 -14.25
C ASP A 89 -3.97 -17.15 -13.40
N GLU A 90 -5.21 -17.60 -13.63
CA GLU A 90 -6.40 -17.03 -12.99
C GLU A 90 -6.38 -17.18 -11.46
N LYS A 91 -5.76 -18.22 -10.91
CA LYS A 91 -5.64 -18.43 -9.46
C LYS A 91 -4.72 -17.39 -8.84
N THR A 92 -3.56 -17.16 -9.43
CA THR A 92 -2.60 -16.13 -9.00
C THR A 92 -3.20 -14.73 -9.16
N LYS A 93 -3.89 -14.47 -10.26
CA LYS A 93 -4.59 -13.21 -10.50
C LYS A 93 -5.64 -12.92 -9.42
N ARG A 94 -6.47 -13.93 -9.09
CA ARG A 94 -7.49 -13.82 -8.04
C ARG A 94 -6.85 -13.52 -6.69
N LEU A 95 -5.83 -14.29 -6.28
CA LEU A 95 -5.12 -14.06 -5.02
C LEU A 95 -4.50 -12.67 -4.95
N THR A 96 -3.83 -12.23 -6.02
CA THR A 96 -3.23 -10.90 -6.09
C THR A 96 -4.29 -9.80 -5.97
N SER A 97 -5.47 -9.98 -6.57
CA SER A 97 -6.59 -9.03 -6.46
C SER A 97 -7.14 -8.98 -5.03
N GLN A 98 -7.29 -10.12 -4.37
CA GLN A 98 -7.71 -10.19 -2.96
C GLN A 98 -6.69 -9.53 -2.02
N MET A 99 -5.40 -9.80 -2.20
CA MET A 99 -4.32 -9.15 -1.45
C MET A 99 -4.31 -7.63 -1.67
N HIS A 100 -4.53 -7.19 -2.92
CA HIS A 100 -4.59 -5.78 -3.28
C HIS A 100 -5.77 -5.08 -2.59
N LYS A 101 -6.96 -5.69 -2.60
CA LYS A 101 -8.13 -5.16 -1.89
C LYS A 101 -7.87 -5.10 -0.39
N ALA A 102 -7.37 -6.18 0.21
CA ALA A 102 -7.09 -6.26 1.63
C ALA A 102 -6.16 -5.12 2.10
N ILE A 103 -4.99 -4.98 1.46
CA ILE A 103 -4.03 -3.95 1.86
C ILE A 103 -4.52 -2.53 1.55
N ALA A 104 -5.33 -2.33 0.51
CA ALA A 104 -5.94 -1.03 0.20
C ALA A 104 -6.93 -0.59 1.30
N ILE A 105 -7.77 -1.49 1.79
CA ILE A 105 -8.70 -1.21 2.89
C ILE A 105 -7.94 -0.88 4.17
N ILE A 106 -6.92 -1.66 4.52
CA ILE A 106 -6.07 -1.38 5.70
C ILE A 106 -5.38 -0.02 5.55
N GLN A 107 -4.82 0.28 4.37
CA GLN A 107 -4.21 1.58 4.09
C GLN A 107 -5.18 2.73 4.36
N PHE A 108 -6.40 2.66 3.82
CA PHE A 108 -7.40 3.72 4.01
C PHE A 108 -7.83 3.87 5.47
N LYS A 109 -7.89 2.78 6.23
CA LYS A 109 -8.13 2.84 7.67
C LYS A 109 -7.02 3.61 8.39
N ILE A 110 -5.77 3.24 8.15
CA ILE A 110 -4.60 3.88 8.78
C ILE A 110 -4.50 5.35 8.36
N GLU A 111 -4.67 5.66 7.07
CA GLU A 111 -4.67 7.04 6.58
C GLU A 111 -5.81 7.87 7.21
N GLY A 112 -7.00 7.31 7.34
CA GLY A 112 -8.13 7.97 7.99
C GLY A 112 -7.88 8.26 9.48
N GLN A 113 -7.20 7.37 10.19
CA GLN A 113 -6.74 7.60 11.56
C GLN A 113 -5.69 8.72 11.64
N LEU A 114 -4.74 8.76 10.69
CA LEU A 114 -3.72 9.81 10.62
C LEU A 114 -4.37 11.17 10.34
N ILE A 115 -5.28 11.25 9.39
CA ILE A 115 -6.02 12.48 9.07
C ILE A 115 -6.78 12.98 10.30
N ALA A 116 -7.46 12.10 11.05
CA ALA A 116 -8.18 12.47 12.25
C ALA A 116 -7.27 13.01 13.37
N LYS A 117 -6.01 12.53 13.45
CA LYS A 117 -5.01 13.02 14.40
C LYS A 117 -4.38 14.36 13.99
N HIS A 118 -4.50 14.74 12.73
CA HIS A 118 -3.86 15.91 12.13
C HIS A 118 -4.86 16.80 11.40
N PRO A 119 -5.81 17.43 12.10
CA PRO A 119 -6.83 18.29 11.48
C PRO A 119 -6.24 19.50 10.75
N GLU A 120 -5.02 19.92 11.12
CA GLU A 120 -4.27 20.98 10.45
C GLU A 120 -3.96 20.68 8.98
N TRP A 121 -3.98 19.40 8.56
CA TRP A 121 -3.78 19.02 7.16
C TRP A 121 -4.98 19.32 6.27
N LYS A 122 -6.18 19.56 6.86
CA LYS A 122 -7.44 19.85 6.13
C LYS A 122 -7.77 18.78 5.08
N MET A 123 -7.55 17.50 5.41
CA MET A 123 -7.70 16.36 4.51
C MET A 123 -8.95 15.52 4.79
N ASP A 124 -9.89 16.00 5.61
CA ASP A 124 -11.09 15.24 6.03
C ASP A 124 -11.90 14.68 4.86
N LYS A 125 -11.95 15.40 3.74
CA LYS A 125 -12.61 14.93 2.51
C LYS A 125 -12.08 13.60 1.96
N ARG A 126 -10.88 13.16 2.40
CA ARG A 126 -10.30 11.87 2.03
C ARG A 126 -10.76 10.73 2.92
N ARG A 127 -11.50 11.01 3.97
CA ARG A 127 -12.09 10.02 4.87
C ARG A 127 -13.39 9.47 4.27
N LEU A 128 -13.26 8.70 3.20
CA LEU A 128 -14.37 8.29 2.35
C LEU A 128 -15.28 7.21 2.97
N PHE A 129 -14.83 6.42 3.92
CA PHE A 129 -15.62 5.35 4.51
C PHE A 129 -16.84 5.84 5.26
N GLU A 130 -16.83 7.06 5.78
CA GLU A 130 -17.97 7.70 6.45
C GLU A 130 -19.07 8.14 5.46
N HIS A 131 -18.74 8.22 4.17
CA HIS A 131 -19.63 8.69 3.12
C HIS A 131 -20.26 7.55 2.30
N ILE A 132 -20.04 6.29 2.72
CA ILE A 132 -20.61 5.11 2.04
C ILE A 132 -21.97 4.78 2.59
N ASN A 133 -22.98 4.75 1.70
CA ASN A 133 -24.27 4.16 1.98
C ASN A 133 -24.26 2.68 1.53
N TYR A 134 -24.08 1.78 2.49
CA TYR A 134 -23.95 0.34 2.22
C TYR A 134 -25.25 -0.29 1.69
N GLU A 135 -26.41 0.23 2.08
CA GLU A 135 -27.72 -0.29 1.65
C GLU A 135 -27.99 0.05 0.18
N LYS A 136 -27.69 1.30 -0.21
CA LYS A 136 -27.90 1.78 -1.58
C LYS A 136 -26.71 1.48 -2.50
N LYS A 137 -25.58 1.03 -1.96
CA LYS A 137 -24.33 0.86 -2.67
C LYS A 137 -23.87 2.15 -3.38
N GLU A 138 -23.86 3.23 -2.64
CA GLU A 138 -23.52 4.56 -3.12
C GLU A 138 -22.47 5.20 -2.21
N ILE A 139 -21.68 6.10 -2.78
CA ILE A 139 -20.75 6.94 -2.03
C ILE A 139 -20.95 8.40 -2.41
N GLU A 140 -20.95 9.29 -1.41
CA GLU A 140 -20.98 10.73 -1.63
C GLU A 140 -19.55 11.30 -1.63
N ILE A 141 -19.20 12.00 -2.70
CA ILE A 141 -17.88 12.68 -2.85
C ILE A 141 -18.15 14.10 -3.35
N ASP A 142 -17.70 15.08 -2.57
CA ASP A 142 -17.89 16.53 -2.88
C ASP A 142 -19.36 16.89 -3.22
N GLY A 143 -20.31 16.35 -2.47
CA GLY A 143 -21.74 16.60 -2.66
C GLY A 143 -22.40 15.90 -3.86
N LYS A 144 -21.67 14.98 -4.51
CA LYS A 144 -22.19 14.15 -5.61
C LYS A 144 -22.24 12.69 -5.21
N ILE A 145 -23.32 12.03 -5.58
CA ILE A 145 -23.54 10.61 -5.30
C ILE A 145 -23.04 9.79 -6.50
N TYR A 146 -22.24 8.78 -6.21
CA TYR A 146 -21.71 7.85 -7.20
C TYR A 146 -22.15 6.41 -6.83
N PRO A 147 -22.63 5.62 -7.79
CA PRO A 147 -22.92 4.21 -7.55
C PRO A 147 -21.61 3.44 -7.35
N MET A 148 -21.63 2.47 -6.46
CA MET A 148 -20.52 1.55 -6.21
C MET A 148 -20.83 0.19 -6.82
N THR A 149 -19.89 -0.36 -7.58
CA THR A 149 -20.01 -1.69 -8.19
C THR A 149 -19.98 -2.80 -7.14
N SER A 150 -19.21 -2.61 -6.06
CA SER A 150 -19.14 -3.51 -4.92
C SER A 150 -19.08 -2.73 -3.61
N CYS A 151 -19.83 -3.19 -2.60
CA CYS A 151 -19.75 -2.72 -1.22
C CYS A 151 -19.40 -3.86 -0.26
N HIS A 152 -18.74 -4.90 -0.76
CA HIS A 152 -18.29 -6.01 0.07
C HIS A 152 -16.97 -5.64 0.77
N PHE A 153 -17.08 -5.14 1.99
CA PHE A 153 -15.97 -4.75 2.86
C PHE A 153 -16.08 -5.48 4.21
N PRO A 154 -15.75 -6.78 4.26
CA PRO A 154 -16.04 -7.64 5.43
C PRO A 154 -15.32 -7.19 6.71
N THR A 155 -14.25 -6.43 6.58
CA THR A 155 -13.44 -5.95 7.71
C THR A 155 -13.78 -4.52 8.15
N ILE A 156 -14.71 -3.84 7.47
CA ILE A 156 -15.14 -2.50 7.85
C ILE A 156 -16.35 -2.58 8.79
N ASN A 157 -16.20 -2.03 9.98
CA ASN A 157 -17.34 -1.78 10.88
C ASN A 157 -17.92 -0.39 10.56
N PRO A 158 -19.17 -0.27 10.08
CA PRO A 158 -19.77 1.03 9.78
C PRO A 158 -19.83 2.02 10.95
N ALA A 159 -19.85 1.52 12.19
CA ALA A 159 -19.86 2.37 13.38
C ALA A 159 -18.49 2.94 13.73
N SER A 160 -17.40 2.27 13.28
CA SER A 160 -16.00 2.70 13.47
C SER A 160 -15.17 2.33 12.23
N PRO A 161 -15.42 2.99 11.08
CA PRO A 161 -14.96 2.50 9.77
C PRO A 161 -13.43 2.53 9.59
N TYR A 162 -12.73 3.27 10.42
CA TYR A 162 -11.26 3.37 10.38
C TYR A 162 -10.55 2.53 11.44
N GLU A 163 -11.30 1.83 12.30
CA GLU A 163 -10.69 0.91 13.27
C GLU A 163 -10.20 -0.36 12.58
N LEU A 164 -8.97 -0.76 12.89
CA LEU A 164 -8.45 -2.05 12.41
C LEU A 164 -9.10 -3.20 13.19
N SER A 165 -9.47 -4.27 12.47
CA SER A 165 -9.90 -5.49 13.16
C SER A 165 -8.71 -6.14 13.90
N PRO A 166 -8.96 -7.05 14.86
CA PRO A 166 -7.88 -7.78 15.54
C PRO A 166 -6.96 -8.52 14.55
N GLU A 167 -7.53 -9.11 13.50
CA GLU A 167 -6.80 -9.83 12.45
C GLU A 167 -5.95 -8.86 11.61
N GLU A 168 -6.48 -7.68 11.27
CA GLU A 168 -5.74 -6.63 10.57
C GLU A 168 -4.59 -6.08 11.43
N MET A 169 -4.78 -5.93 12.75
CA MET A 169 -3.70 -5.52 13.67
C MET A 169 -2.58 -6.56 13.70
N VAL A 170 -2.92 -7.84 13.80
CA VAL A 170 -1.93 -8.93 13.76
C VAL A 170 -1.20 -8.99 12.43
N LEU A 171 -1.92 -8.81 11.31
CA LEU A 171 -1.34 -8.74 9.98
C LEU A 171 -0.35 -7.57 9.87
N MET A 172 -0.77 -6.37 10.27
CA MET A 172 0.09 -5.18 10.22
C MET A 172 1.35 -5.34 11.06
N ALA A 173 1.25 -5.90 12.25
CA ALA A 173 2.43 -6.19 13.08
C ALA A 173 3.44 -7.12 12.38
N LYS A 174 2.96 -8.15 11.64
CA LYS A 174 3.83 -9.06 10.88
C LYS A 174 4.46 -8.38 9.67
N LEU A 175 3.70 -7.57 8.93
CA LEU A 175 4.21 -6.81 7.80
C LEU A 175 5.24 -5.77 8.26
N HIS A 176 4.91 -5.00 9.29
CA HIS A 176 5.83 -4.04 9.92
C HIS A 176 7.15 -4.72 10.32
N HIS A 177 7.07 -5.83 11.06
CA HIS A 177 8.26 -6.57 11.45
C HIS A 177 9.10 -6.98 10.23
N SER A 178 8.47 -7.48 9.16
CA SER A 178 9.18 -7.90 7.94
C SER A 178 9.95 -6.77 7.28
N PHE A 179 9.41 -5.54 7.29
CA PHE A 179 10.12 -4.36 6.79
C PHE A 179 11.25 -3.94 7.73
N MET A 180 11.02 -3.98 9.05
CA MET A 180 12.02 -3.54 10.05
C MET A 180 13.25 -4.44 10.13
N VAL A 181 13.11 -5.74 9.87
CA VAL A 181 14.26 -6.67 9.87
C VAL A 181 14.95 -6.77 8.51
N CYS A 182 14.47 -6.07 7.49
CA CYS A 182 15.01 -6.14 6.13
C CYS A 182 16.28 -5.29 5.98
N GLU A 183 17.44 -5.84 6.37
CA GLU A 183 18.74 -5.16 6.26
C GLU A 183 19.05 -4.65 4.84
N LYS A 184 18.65 -5.41 3.82
CA LYS A 184 18.87 -5.05 2.42
C LYS A 184 18.14 -3.77 2.03
N LEU A 185 16.89 -3.60 2.50
CA LEU A 185 16.11 -2.38 2.31
C LEU A 185 16.76 -1.20 3.04
N HIS A 186 17.09 -1.37 4.31
CA HIS A 186 17.70 -0.31 5.12
C HIS A 186 19.05 0.14 4.55
N LYS A 187 19.87 -0.80 4.08
CA LYS A 187 21.14 -0.49 3.41
C LYS A 187 20.91 0.30 2.12
N HIS A 188 19.90 -0.06 1.34
CA HIS A 188 19.56 0.66 0.11
C HIS A 188 19.11 2.10 0.41
N ILE A 189 18.17 2.27 1.35
CA ILE A 189 17.68 3.59 1.76
C ILE A 189 18.82 4.45 2.33
N LYS A 190 19.72 3.87 3.12
CA LYS A 190 20.90 4.58 3.65
C LYS A 190 21.76 5.17 2.52
N VAL A 191 22.00 4.42 1.46
CA VAL A 191 22.76 4.92 0.29
C VAL A 191 22.00 6.06 -0.39
N MET A 192 20.69 5.94 -0.58
CA MET A 192 19.86 7.00 -1.16
C MET A 192 19.90 8.28 -0.33
N LEU A 193 19.81 8.17 0.99
CA LEU A 193 19.83 9.32 1.92
C LEU A 193 21.19 10.01 1.97
N GLN A 194 22.29 9.26 1.81
CA GLN A 194 23.64 9.84 1.85
C GLN A 194 23.98 10.66 0.58
N HIS A 195 23.31 10.41 -0.53
CA HIS A 195 23.62 10.98 -1.84
C HIS A 195 22.43 11.63 -2.53
N GLY A 196 21.31 11.75 -1.82
CA GLY A 196 20.08 12.27 -2.37
C GLY A 196 19.65 13.59 -1.73
N CYS A 197 18.95 14.40 -2.50
CA CYS A 197 18.22 15.55 -2.00
C CYS A 197 16.82 15.58 -2.60
N MET A 198 15.89 16.16 -1.89
CA MET A 198 14.55 16.43 -2.39
C MET A 198 14.51 17.88 -2.89
N TYR A 199 14.31 18.06 -4.19
CA TYR A 199 13.94 19.36 -4.73
C TYR A 199 12.43 19.50 -4.68
N THR A 200 11.94 20.40 -3.86
CA THR A 200 10.55 20.81 -3.90
C THR A 200 10.36 21.68 -5.14
N ILE A 201 9.74 21.12 -6.18
CA ILE A 201 9.23 21.95 -7.27
C ILE A 201 7.97 22.63 -6.72
N ILE A 202 8.11 23.89 -6.34
CA ILE A 202 6.98 24.76 -6.03
C ILE A 202 6.43 25.23 -7.38
N ASN A 203 5.31 24.64 -7.81
CA ASN A 203 4.49 25.17 -8.89
C ASN A 203 3.43 26.08 -8.31
#